data_e8ce56f036b8eec23b3e53f7f38d5f82
#
_entry.id   e8ce56f036b8eec23b3e53f7f38d5f82
#
_cell.length_a   1.000
_cell.length_b   1.000
_cell.length_c   1.000
_cell.angle_alpha   90.00
_cell.angle_beta   90.00
_cell.angle_gamma   90.00
#
_symmetry.space_group_name_H-M   'P 1'
#
loop_
_entity.id
_entity.type
_entity.pdbx_description
1 polymer ?
#
loop_
_entity_poly.entity_id
_entity_poly.type
_entity_poly.pdbx_seq_one_letter_code
_entity_poly.pdbx_strand_id
1 'polypeptide(L)'
;MMIYLKLSAKVIMNSYKNVYILGIGGTGMSSIAKYMSQAGFNVGGYDQRKSYITNTLEQESINIDFDLEEITYDKDTLYIYSTAFNLTKTNLSSNTESKNVLSRPEFLQELTRDNYVIGVTGTHGKTSTTALLAHIFHYNKRNVSYIFGGVTSFNGIGGHYGSDNKVLILEADEAFDTFNSLHIDDLLVTNIDEDHLDYYLNFENLINAFKNVIENTSNNVVLNLDNLELKKLKLSKKIYSYSSSDESEITIINSGVISHEGTNFQIETSMIGDHFKSNIAGAICIAYLNGISIEDSLLAIKHFSGVRRRAEFLGSTSGISIYDDYGHHPTEIDVTITALKIHVKGKLYVVFQPHRYTRTQEHLDKFKMSLLKADEAIVVDIYPSGELPIPGVSSKNLEDKNIKYIKSMRAVPSYLRGKVNSGDAVLTIGAGDITLLGPQILKYLDEKN
;
A
#
# COMPACT_ATOMS: atom_id res chain seq x y z
N MET A 1 -30.56 -19.32 15.43
CA MET A 1 -29.23 -19.29 14.83
C MET A 1 -29.41 -19.69 13.35
N MET A 2 -29.75 -18.74 12.49
CA MET A 2 -29.89 -18.95 11.05
C MET A 2 -28.48 -18.96 10.45
N ILE A 3 -28.05 -20.12 9.96
CA ILE A 3 -26.86 -20.26 9.12
C ILE A 3 -27.24 -19.67 7.75
N TYR A 4 -26.89 -18.40 7.53
CA TYR A 4 -26.90 -17.82 6.20
C TYR A 4 -25.76 -18.50 5.41
N LEU A 5 -26.11 -19.42 4.52
CA LEU A 5 -25.23 -19.87 3.45
C LEU A 5 -24.93 -18.64 2.57
N LYS A 6 -23.81 -17.95 2.83
CA LYS A 6 -23.29 -16.94 1.92
C LYS A 6 -22.91 -17.63 0.62
N LEU A 7 -23.37 -17.09 -0.49
CA LEU A 7 -23.12 -17.61 -1.84
C LEU A 7 -21.64 -17.41 -2.18
N SER A 8 -20.96 -18.38 -2.80
CA SER A 8 -19.56 -18.21 -3.24
C SER A 8 -19.41 -17.05 -4.26
N ALA A 9 -18.20 -16.49 -4.38
CA ALA A 9 -17.91 -15.40 -5.34
C ALA A 9 -18.37 -15.74 -6.75
N LYS A 10 -18.24 -17.00 -7.18
CA LYS A 10 -18.72 -17.47 -8.46
C LYS A 10 -20.25 -17.37 -8.60
N VAL A 11 -20.99 -17.55 -7.52
CA VAL A 11 -22.46 -17.38 -7.50
C VAL A 11 -22.80 -15.90 -7.49
N ILE A 12 -22.07 -15.08 -6.71
CA ILE A 12 -22.23 -13.61 -6.71
C ILE A 12 -21.92 -13.06 -8.11
N MET A 13 -20.78 -13.46 -8.71
CA MET A 13 -20.38 -13.04 -10.05
C MET A 13 -21.37 -13.49 -11.14
N ASN A 14 -22.06 -14.61 -10.96
CA ASN A 14 -23.09 -15.06 -11.92
C ASN A 14 -24.47 -14.43 -11.69
N SER A 15 -24.71 -13.81 -10.52
CA SER A 15 -26.03 -13.29 -10.15
C SER A 15 -26.24 -11.83 -10.54
N TYR A 16 -25.15 -11.05 -10.67
CA TYR A 16 -25.21 -9.63 -10.97
C TYR A 16 -24.43 -9.29 -12.23
N LYS A 17 -24.92 -8.32 -13.00
CA LYS A 17 -24.21 -7.75 -14.15
C LYS A 17 -23.64 -6.36 -13.83
N ASN A 18 -24.28 -5.67 -12.90
CA ASN A 18 -23.90 -4.32 -12.49
C ASN A 18 -23.22 -4.37 -11.12
N VAL A 19 -22.16 -3.58 -10.96
CA VAL A 19 -21.44 -3.38 -9.70
C VAL A 19 -21.35 -1.89 -9.42
N TYR A 20 -21.71 -1.49 -8.22
CA TYR A 20 -21.61 -0.10 -7.80
C TYR A 20 -20.74 0.03 -6.54
N ILE A 21 -19.69 0.84 -6.61
CA ILE A 21 -18.64 0.90 -5.59
C ILE A 21 -18.67 2.24 -4.86
N LEU A 22 -18.87 2.21 -3.54
CA LEU A 22 -18.91 3.38 -2.67
C LEU A 22 -17.53 3.67 -2.07
N GLY A 23 -17.02 4.89 -2.32
CA GLY A 23 -15.65 5.27 -2.04
C GLY A 23 -14.67 4.76 -3.10
N ILE A 24 -15.10 4.75 -4.36
CA ILE A 24 -14.40 4.16 -5.50
C ILE A 24 -13.01 4.80 -5.76
N GLY A 25 -12.81 6.07 -5.38
CA GLY A 25 -11.53 6.77 -5.48
C GLY A 25 -10.48 6.36 -4.44
N GLY A 26 -10.83 5.55 -3.44
CA GLY A 26 -9.87 4.96 -2.52
C GLY A 26 -8.99 3.91 -3.22
N THR A 27 -7.70 3.82 -2.83
CA THR A 27 -6.71 2.95 -3.52
C THR A 27 -7.13 1.48 -3.58
N GLY A 28 -7.66 0.92 -2.49
CA GLY A 28 -8.14 -0.46 -2.47
C GLY A 28 -9.48 -0.66 -3.19
N MET A 29 -10.36 0.35 -3.20
CA MET A 29 -11.66 0.26 -3.88
C MET A 29 -11.52 0.41 -5.39
N SER A 30 -10.64 1.30 -5.85
CA SER A 30 -10.35 1.49 -7.28
C SER A 30 -9.73 0.24 -7.91
N SER A 31 -8.93 -0.51 -7.15
CA SER A 31 -8.37 -1.78 -7.61
C SER A 31 -9.46 -2.84 -7.80
N ILE A 32 -10.43 -2.90 -6.89
CA ILE A 32 -11.62 -3.77 -7.05
C ILE A 32 -12.45 -3.32 -8.26
N ALA A 33 -12.65 -1.99 -8.45
CA ALA A 33 -13.40 -1.47 -9.59
C ALA A 33 -12.78 -1.91 -10.92
N LYS A 34 -11.47 -1.75 -11.07
CA LYS A 34 -10.75 -2.17 -12.27
C LYS A 34 -10.79 -3.69 -12.47
N TYR A 35 -10.56 -4.47 -11.40
CA TYR A 35 -10.69 -5.92 -11.43
C TYR A 35 -12.07 -6.36 -11.94
N MET A 36 -13.14 -5.81 -11.38
CA MET A 36 -14.52 -6.16 -11.76
C MET A 36 -14.86 -5.72 -13.18
N SER A 37 -14.40 -4.54 -13.61
CA SER A 37 -14.58 -4.07 -15.00
C SER A 37 -13.91 -5.01 -16.00
N GLN A 38 -12.67 -5.44 -15.73
CA GLN A 38 -11.96 -6.41 -16.58
C GLN A 38 -12.56 -7.81 -16.54
N ALA A 39 -13.24 -8.18 -15.45
CA ALA A 39 -14.01 -9.41 -15.34
C ALA A 39 -15.34 -9.37 -16.14
N GLY A 40 -15.66 -8.24 -16.79
CA GLY A 40 -16.81 -8.10 -17.68
C GLY A 40 -18.08 -7.53 -17.02
N PHE A 41 -17.97 -6.99 -15.79
CA PHE A 41 -19.07 -6.30 -15.13
C PHE A 41 -19.22 -4.85 -15.63
N ASN A 42 -20.46 -4.36 -15.64
CA ASN A 42 -20.73 -2.95 -15.79
C ASN A 42 -20.49 -2.26 -14.43
N VAL A 43 -19.36 -1.53 -14.30
CA VAL A 43 -18.93 -0.96 -13.03
C VAL A 43 -19.19 0.54 -13.03
N GLY A 44 -19.80 1.02 -11.97
CA GLY A 44 -19.90 2.43 -11.60
C GLY A 44 -19.61 2.62 -10.12
N GLY A 45 -19.60 3.84 -9.64
CA GLY A 45 -19.44 4.08 -8.22
C GLY A 45 -19.48 5.55 -7.84
N TYR A 46 -19.35 5.78 -6.55
CA TYR A 46 -19.41 7.10 -5.93
C TYR A 46 -18.10 7.44 -5.22
N ASP A 47 -17.67 8.68 -5.32
CA ASP A 47 -16.66 9.28 -4.44
C ASP A 47 -17.00 10.73 -4.08
N GLN A 48 -16.50 11.22 -2.96
CA GLN A 48 -16.78 12.60 -2.51
C GLN A 48 -16.07 13.66 -3.35
N ARG A 49 -14.96 13.31 -4.03
CA ARG A 49 -14.09 14.27 -4.73
C ARG A 49 -13.47 13.67 -5.97
N LYS A 50 -13.29 14.53 -6.96
CA LYS A 50 -12.41 14.22 -8.08
C LYS A 50 -10.96 14.09 -7.61
N SER A 51 -10.28 13.08 -8.10
CA SER A 51 -8.88 12.77 -7.79
C SER A 51 -8.18 12.22 -9.02
N TYR A 52 -6.86 12.04 -8.94
CA TYR A 52 -6.12 11.33 -9.99
C TYR A 52 -6.70 9.92 -10.24
N ILE A 53 -7.08 9.21 -9.17
CA ILE A 53 -7.64 7.84 -9.27
C ILE A 53 -8.99 7.86 -9.96
N THR A 54 -9.91 8.75 -9.54
CA THR A 54 -11.24 8.85 -10.20
C THR A 54 -11.11 9.23 -11.67
N ASN A 55 -10.23 10.19 -12.02
CA ASN A 55 -9.98 10.55 -13.42
C ASN A 55 -9.41 9.36 -14.23
N THR A 56 -8.55 8.54 -13.61
CA THR A 56 -8.00 7.34 -14.28
C THR A 56 -9.10 6.29 -14.52
N LEU A 57 -9.99 6.08 -13.56
CA LEU A 57 -11.13 5.16 -13.72
C LEU A 57 -12.11 5.65 -14.80
N GLU A 58 -12.39 6.96 -14.85
CA GLU A 58 -13.22 7.55 -15.92
C GLU A 58 -12.59 7.33 -17.32
N GLN A 59 -11.25 7.41 -17.44
CA GLN A 59 -10.54 7.07 -18.68
C GLN A 59 -10.65 5.59 -19.05
N GLU A 60 -10.82 4.70 -18.06
CA GLU A 60 -11.10 3.27 -18.26
C GLU A 60 -12.61 2.98 -18.45
N SER A 61 -13.43 4.02 -18.73
CA SER A 61 -14.88 3.95 -18.97
C SER A 61 -15.71 3.49 -17.77
N ILE A 62 -15.25 3.74 -16.54
CA ILE A 62 -15.99 3.51 -15.31
C ILE A 62 -16.67 4.82 -14.91
N ASN A 63 -18.00 4.81 -14.82
CA ASN A 63 -18.78 5.99 -14.45
C ASN A 63 -18.68 6.28 -12.96
N ILE A 64 -18.44 7.56 -12.60
CA ILE A 64 -18.29 7.98 -11.21
C ILE A 64 -19.24 9.12 -10.90
N ASP A 65 -20.08 8.90 -9.91
CA ASP A 65 -20.98 9.91 -9.36
C ASP A 65 -20.28 10.64 -8.21
N PHE A 66 -20.55 11.93 -8.08
CA PHE A 66 -20.02 12.78 -7.01
C PHE A 66 -21.14 13.34 -6.11
N ASP A 67 -22.39 12.96 -6.39
CA ASP A 67 -23.56 13.30 -5.59
C ASP A 67 -24.18 12.03 -4.96
N LEU A 68 -24.38 12.08 -3.62
CA LEU A 68 -24.97 10.97 -2.88
C LEU A 68 -26.47 10.81 -3.12
N GLU A 69 -27.17 11.89 -3.49
CA GLU A 69 -28.62 11.88 -3.68
C GLU A 69 -29.04 11.06 -4.91
N GLU A 70 -28.12 10.85 -5.86
CA GLU A 70 -28.36 10.06 -7.07
C GLU A 70 -28.32 8.54 -6.83
N ILE A 71 -27.82 8.09 -5.65
CA ILE A 71 -27.68 6.66 -5.37
C ILE A 71 -29.03 6.06 -4.95
N THR A 72 -29.59 5.26 -5.84
CA THR A 72 -30.81 4.49 -5.57
C THR A 72 -30.49 3.00 -5.46
N TYR A 73 -31.15 2.31 -4.49
CA TYR A 73 -30.99 0.86 -4.35
C TYR A 73 -31.65 0.12 -5.51
N ASP A 74 -30.91 -0.78 -6.12
CA ASP A 74 -31.37 -1.74 -7.11
C ASP A 74 -30.99 -3.16 -6.68
N LYS A 75 -31.95 -4.07 -6.61
CA LYS A 75 -31.75 -5.46 -6.18
C LYS A 75 -30.88 -6.28 -7.15
N ASP A 76 -30.76 -5.85 -8.41
CA ASP A 76 -30.00 -6.53 -9.47
C ASP A 76 -28.56 -5.95 -9.61
N THR A 77 -28.18 -5.01 -8.74
CA THR A 77 -26.84 -4.41 -8.66
C THR A 77 -26.12 -4.88 -7.40
N LEU A 78 -24.86 -5.30 -7.52
CA LEU A 78 -23.95 -5.58 -6.39
C LEU A 78 -23.33 -4.27 -5.90
N TYR A 79 -23.54 -3.94 -4.64
CA TYR A 79 -22.93 -2.79 -3.99
C TYR A 79 -21.74 -3.22 -3.14
N ILE A 80 -20.59 -2.56 -3.34
CA ILE A 80 -19.38 -2.80 -2.54
C ILE A 80 -18.99 -1.47 -1.90
N TYR A 81 -18.84 -1.43 -0.57
CA TYR A 81 -18.51 -0.20 0.12
C TYR A 81 -17.21 -0.28 0.92
N SER A 82 -16.48 0.84 0.94
CA SER A 82 -15.31 1.01 1.80
C SER A 82 -15.73 1.03 3.27
N THR A 83 -14.95 0.43 4.16
CA THR A 83 -15.17 0.50 5.62
C THR A 83 -15.12 1.93 6.17
N ALA A 84 -14.45 2.85 5.47
CA ALA A 84 -14.45 4.28 5.80
C ALA A 84 -15.72 5.01 5.33
N PHE A 85 -16.59 4.37 4.54
CA PHE A 85 -17.80 4.97 4.01
C PHE A 85 -18.99 4.81 4.98
N ASN A 86 -19.66 5.89 5.31
CA ASN A 86 -20.83 5.86 6.18
C ASN A 86 -22.12 5.61 5.37
N LEU A 87 -22.58 4.35 5.35
CA LEU A 87 -23.81 3.94 4.66
C LEU A 87 -25.09 4.63 5.17
N THR A 88 -25.12 5.13 6.42
CA THR A 88 -26.32 5.78 6.97
C THR A 88 -26.71 7.04 6.21
N LYS A 89 -25.80 7.59 5.42
CA LYS A 89 -26.05 8.75 4.55
C LYS A 89 -26.71 8.39 3.21
N THR A 90 -27.01 7.13 2.97
CA THR A 90 -27.56 6.62 1.71
C THR A 90 -28.83 5.80 1.96
N ASN A 91 -29.65 5.63 0.93
CA ASN A 91 -30.80 4.73 0.94
C ASN A 91 -30.40 3.24 1.02
N LEU A 92 -29.09 2.93 0.96
CA LEU A 92 -28.58 1.56 1.11
C LEU A 92 -28.55 1.08 2.56
N SER A 93 -28.63 2.01 3.53
CA SER A 93 -28.56 1.68 4.97
C SER A 93 -29.65 0.70 5.43
N SER A 94 -30.83 0.76 4.84
CA SER A 94 -31.94 -0.17 5.11
C SER A 94 -31.75 -1.55 4.47
N ASN A 95 -30.75 -1.72 3.61
CA ASN A 95 -30.51 -2.93 2.83
C ASN A 95 -29.18 -3.65 3.18
N THR A 96 -28.55 -3.28 4.31
CA THR A 96 -27.26 -3.89 4.74
C THR A 96 -27.35 -5.38 5.03
N GLU A 97 -28.54 -5.93 5.28
CA GLU A 97 -28.77 -7.36 5.42
C GLU A 97 -29.01 -8.06 4.06
N SER A 98 -29.07 -7.29 2.98
CA SER A 98 -29.24 -7.83 1.62
C SER A 98 -27.97 -8.47 1.13
N LYS A 99 -28.09 -9.59 0.39
CA LYS A 99 -26.94 -10.34 -0.15
C LYS A 99 -26.14 -9.57 -1.20
N ASN A 100 -26.67 -8.47 -1.71
CA ASN A 100 -26.05 -7.63 -2.73
C ASN A 100 -25.43 -6.33 -2.19
N VAL A 101 -25.31 -6.15 -0.88
CA VAL A 101 -24.62 -5.02 -0.24
C VAL A 101 -23.52 -5.58 0.64
N LEU A 102 -22.26 -5.45 0.19
CA LEU A 102 -21.09 -6.03 0.84
C LEU A 102 -20.09 -4.95 1.20
N SER A 103 -19.53 -5.03 2.40
CA SER A 103 -18.31 -4.29 2.71
C SER A 103 -17.12 -4.83 1.92
N ARG A 104 -16.07 -4.03 1.76
CA ARG A 104 -14.82 -4.49 1.13
C ARG A 104 -14.28 -5.80 1.71
N PRO A 105 -14.18 -5.98 3.06
CA PRO A 105 -13.76 -7.25 3.64
C PRO A 105 -14.67 -8.43 3.26
N GLU A 106 -15.99 -8.25 3.30
CA GLU A 106 -16.93 -9.31 2.91
C GLU A 106 -16.81 -9.69 1.44
N PHE A 107 -16.67 -8.70 0.55
CA PHE A 107 -16.43 -8.95 -0.86
C PHE A 107 -15.11 -9.74 -1.09
N LEU A 108 -14.01 -9.34 -0.45
CA LEU A 108 -12.72 -10.03 -0.55
C LEU A 108 -12.80 -11.44 0.04
N GLN A 109 -13.50 -11.62 1.16
CA GLN A 109 -13.74 -12.95 1.73
C GLN A 109 -14.42 -13.88 0.73
N GLU A 110 -15.48 -13.42 0.06
CA GLU A 110 -16.15 -14.22 -0.95
C GLU A 110 -15.25 -14.48 -2.17
N LEU A 111 -14.51 -13.46 -2.62
CA LEU A 111 -13.60 -13.57 -3.76
C LEU A 111 -12.49 -14.61 -3.53
N THR A 112 -11.95 -14.69 -2.31
CA THR A 112 -10.85 -15.59 -1.97
C THR A 112 -11.26 -17.06 -1.91
N ARG A 113 -12.53 -17.39 -1.69
CA ARG A 113 -13.01 -18.79 -1.59
C ARG A 113 -12.88 -19.60 -2.86
N ASP A 114 -12.97 -18.95 -4.01
CA ASP A 114 -13.02 -19.64 -5.32
C ASP A 114 -11.69 -19.53 -6.09
N ASN A 115 -10.67 -18.89 -5.50
CA ASN A 115 -9.36 -18.68 -6.11
C ASN A 115 -8.25 -19.34 -5.29
N TYR A 116 -7.15 -19.68 -5.95
CA TYR A 116 -5.88 -19.93 -5.27
C TYR A 116 -5.25 -18.58 -4.92
N VAL A 117 -5.13 -18.28 -3.65
CA VAL A 117 -4.77 -16.95 -3.18
C VAL A 117 -3.33 -16.90 -2.68
N ILE A 118 -2.53 -16.03 -3.30
CA ILE A 118 -1.21 -15.64 -2.80
C ILE A 118 -1.38 -14.32 -2.05
N GLY A 119 -1.48 -14.39 -0.73
CA GLY A 119 -1.61 -13.23 0.15
C GLY A 119 -0.26 -12.61 0.48
N VAL A 120 -0.18 -11.30 0.45
CA VAL A 120 0.97 -10.54 0.98
C VAL A 120 0.50 -9.65 2.11
N THR A 121 1.05 -9.85 3.30
CA THR A 121 0.69 -9.09 4.51
C THR A 121 1.93 -8.60 5.27
N GLY A 122 1.68 -7.85 6.32
CA GLY A 122 2.67 -7.25 7.21
C GLY A 122 2.35 -5.79 7.47
N THR A 123 2.82 -5.22 8.56
CA THR A 123 2.53 -3.84 8.93
C THR A 123 3.03 -2.86 7.86
N HIS A 124 4.23 -3.08 7.33
CA HIS A 124 4.86 -2.23 6.31
C HIS A 124 5.25 -3.04 5.06
N GLY A 125 5.26 -2.37 3.90
CA GLY A 125 5.74 -2.93 2.64
C GLY A 125 4.73 -3.77 1.85
N LYS A 126 3.52 -4.03 2.38
CA LYS A 126 2.45 -4.82 1.71
C LYS A 126 2.26 -4.45 0.24
N THR A 127 1.87 -3.22 -0.01
CA THR A 127 1.53 -2.72 -1.37
C THR A 127 2.70 -2.87 -2.34
N SER A 128 3.91 -2.47 -1.92
CA SER A 128 5.10 -2.54 -2.78
C SER A 128 5.47 -3.98 -3.11
N THR A 129 5.36 -4.88 -2.14
CA THR A 129 5.68 -6.30 -2.31
C THR A 129 4.62 -7.01 -3.14
N THR A 130 3.32 -6.71 -2.92
CA THR A 130 2.23 -7.26 -3.75
C THR A 130 2.35 -6.80 -5.21
N ALA A 131 2.62 -5.51 -5.43
CA ALA A 131 2.81 -4.97 -6.77
C ALA A 131 4.04 -5.57 -7.47
N LEU A 132 5.15 -5.75 -6.74
CA LEU A 132 6.35 -6.40 -7.26
C LEU A 132 6.07 -7.87 -7.64
N LEU A 133 5.40 -8.61 -6.78
CA LEU A 133 5.01 -9.99 -7.04
C LEU A 133 4.08 -10.08 -8.27
N ALA A 134 3.07 -9.23 -8.35
CA ALA A 134 2.18 -9.14 -9.51
C ALA A 134 2.97 -8.82 -10.80
N HIS A 135 3.96 -7.93 -10.72
CA HIS A 135 4.83 -7.62 -11.85
C HIS A 135 5.71 -8.82 -12.26
N ILE A 136 6.29 -9.57 -11.30
CA ILE A 136 7.06 -10.77 -11.59
C ILE A 136 6.21 -11.78 -12.39
N PHE A 137 4.98 -12.04 -11.96
CA PHE A 137 4.07 -12.94 -12.67
C PHE A 137 3.70 -12.39 -14.05
N HIS A 138 3.33 -11.12 -14.14
CA HIS A 138 2.97 -10.46 -15.40
C HIS A 138 4.12 -10.47 -16.41
N TYR A 139 5.34 -10.12 -15.98
CA TYR A 139 6.54 -10.11 -16.84
C TYR A 139 6.83 -11.51 -17.42
N ASN A 140 6.63 -12.54 -16.61
CA ASN A 140 6.77 -13.94 -16.98
C ASN A 140 5.54 -14.52 -17.68
N LYS A 141 4.64 -13.65 -18.17
CA LYS A 141 3.46 -14.00 -18.97
C LYS A 141 2.52 -14.98 -18.25
N ARG A 142 2.48 -14.95 -16.92
CA ARG A 142 1.50 -15.64 -16.10
C ARG A 142 0.26 -14.75 -16.00
N ASN A 143 -0.84 -15.17 -16.58
CA ASN A 143 -2.10 -14.41 -16.59
C ASN A 143 -2.87 -14.58 -15.28
N VAL A 144 -2.32 -14.08 -14.19
CA VAL A 144 -2.90 -14.13 -12.84
C VAL A 144 -3.71 -12.88 -12.54
N SER A 145 -4.73 -13.05 -11.71
CA SER A 145 -5.45 -11.90 -11.15
C SER A 145 -4.65 -11.25 -10.03
N TYR A 146 -4.82 -9.94 -9.81
CA TYR A 146 -4.26 -9.27 -8.64
C TYR A 146 -5.08 -8.07 -8.18
N ILE A 147 -5.02 -7.81 -6.85
CA ILE A 147 -5.65 -6.65 -6.19
C ILE A 147 -4.70 -6.13 -5.12
N PHE A 148 -4.23 -4.87 -5.28
CA PHE A 148 -3.42 -4.16 -4.28
C PHE A 148 -3.70 -2.65 -4.30
N GLY A 149 -3.46 -1.97 -3.18
CA GLY A 149 -3.79 -0.56 -2.96
C GLY A 149 -2.79 0.43 -3.52
N GLY A 150 -2.43 0.35 -4.82
CA GLY A 150 -1.42 1.21 -5.43
C GLY A 150 -1.63 1.47 -6.92
N VAL A 151 -0.77 2.33 -7.48
CA VAL A 151 -0.71 2.62 -8.91
C VAL A 151 0.71 2.33 -9.40
N THR A 152 0.84 1.59 -10.49
CA THR A 152 2.13 1.19 -11.09
C THR A 152 2.22 1.64 -12.53
N SER A 153 3.44 1.71 -13.07
CA SER A 153 3.66 2.03 -14.48
C SER A 153 3.27 0.89 -15.42
N PHE A 154 3.36 -0.37 -14.96
CA PHE A 154 3.11 -1.53 -15.83
C PHE A 154 1.62 -1.83 -16.04
N ASN A 155 0.73 -1.41 -15.13
CA ASN A 155 -0.72 -1.66 -15.25
C ASN A 155 -1.61 -0.52 -14.73
N GLY A 156 -1.09 0.62 -14.31
CA GLY A 156 -1.89 1.68 -13.70
C GLY A 156 -2.41 1.28 -12.32
N ILE A 157 -3.71 1.45 -12.06
CA ILE A 157 -4.38 1.05 -10.81
C ILE A 157 -4.19 -0.44 -10.55
N GLY A 158 -3.91 -0.82 -9.31
CA GLY A 158 -3.49 -2.16 -8.87
C GLY A 158 -4.57 -3.23 -8.88
N GLY A 159 -5.45 -3.20 -9.87
CA GLY A 159 -6.47 -4.23 -10.12
C GLY A 159 -6.28 -4.88 -11.48
N HIS A 160 -6.38 -6.20 -11.56
CA HIS A 160 -6.33 -6.96 -12.81
C HIS A 160 -7.09 -8.27 -12.70
N TYR A 161 -7.85 -8.61 -13.72
CA TYR A 161 -8.52 -9.90 -13.85
C TYR A 161 -7.81 -10.78 -14.88
N GLY A 162 -7.19 -11.84 -14.41
CA GLY A 162 -6.56 -12.86 -15.25
C GLY A 162 -7.56 -13.94 -15.63
N SER A 163 -7.86 -14.06 -16.92
CA SER A 163 -8.91 -14.97 -17.43
C SER A 163 -8.50 -16.44 -17.49
N ASP A 164 -7.19 -16.74 -17.53
CA ASP A 164 -6.71 -18.08 -17.88
C ASP A 164 -6.41 -18.97 -16.67
N ASN A 165 -6.30 -18.40 -15.48
CA ASN A 165 -6.06 -19.16 -14.26
C ASN A 165 -6.79 -18.55 -13.05
N LYS A 166 -6.92 -19.34 -12.00
CA LYS A 166 -7.64 -18.97 -10.79
C LYS A 166 -6.71 -18.37 -9.70
N VAL A 167 -5.47 -18.04 -10.04
CA VAL A 167 -4.54 -17.46 -9.05
C VAL A 167 -4.87 -15.99 -8.86
N LEU A 168 -5.00 -15.59 -7.60
CA LEU A 168 -5.21 -14.22 -7.17
C LEU A 168 -4.06 -13.79 -6.24
N ILE A 169 -3.27 -12.82 -6.67
CA ILE A 169 -2.29 -12.14 -5.80
C ILE A 169 -3.02 -11.01 -5.09
N LEU A 170 -3.04 -11.04 -3.75
CA LEU A 170 -3.85 -10.15 -2.94
C LEU A 170 -3.03 -9.45 -1.86
N GLU A 171 -3.15 -8.13 -1.77
CA GLU A 171 -2.72 -7.38 -0.59
C GLU A 171 -3.69 -7.67 0.57
N ALA A 172 -3.23 -8.46 1.55
CA ALA A 172 -4.00 -8.88 2.71
C ALA A 172 -3.73 -7.93 3.88
N ASP A 173 -4.71 -7.05 4.14
CA ASP A 173 -4.59 -5.97 5.11
C ASP A 173 -4.95 -6.47 6.52
N GLU A 174 -4.08 -6.18 7.52
CA GLU A 174 -4.31 -6.47 8.93
C GLU A 174 -5.33 -5.52 9.57
N ALA A 175 -5.58 -4.36 8.96
CA ALA A 175 -6.53 -3.39 9.49
C ALA A 175 -7.92 -4.03 9.70
N PHE A 176 -8.49 -3.82 10.88
CA PHE A 176 -9.77 -4.42 11.30
C PHE A 176 -9.82 -5.95 11.19
N ASP A 177 -8.68 -6.61 11.33
CA ASP A 177 -8.53 -8.07 11.25
C ASP A 177 -9.03 -8.69 9.94
N THR A 178 -9.04 -7.90 8.86
CA THR A 178 -9.59 -8.31 7.56
C THR A 178 -8.89 -9.56 7.03
N PHE A 179 -7.56 -9.67 7.15
CA PHE A 179 -6.77 -10.78 6.62
C PHE A 179 -7.15 -12.15 7.22
N ASN A 180 -7.62 -12.21 8.48
CA ASN A 180 -8.08 -13.46 9.11
C ASN A 180 -9.43 -13.96 8.57
N SER A 181 -10.17 -13.13 7.84
CA SER A 181 -11.41 -13.52 7.18
C SER A 181 -11.18 -14.12 5.78
N LEU A 182 -9.98 -13.95 5.21
CA LEU A 182 -9.65 -14.37 3.85
C LEU A 182 -9.24 -15.84 3.81
N HIS A 183 -9.55 -16.49 2.69
CA HIS A 183 -8.99 -17.80 2.38
C HIS A 183 -7.68 -17.61 1.63
N ILE A 184 -6.54 -17.98 2.25
CA ILE A 184 -5.20 -17.76 1.71
C ILE A 184 -4.51 -19.11 1.58
N ASP A 185 -4.00 -19.40 0.37
CA ASP A 185 -3.26 -20.62 0.09
C ASP A 185 -1.77 -20.45 0.35
N ASP A 186 -1.16 -19.42 -0.19
CA ASP A 186 0.22 -19.04 0.07
C ASP A 186 0.27 -17.66 0.72
N LEU A 187 1.11 -17.49 1.74
CA LEU A 187 1.23 -16.24 2.49
C LEU A 187 2.67 -15.77 2.57
N LEU A 188 2.89 -14.51 2.21
CA LEU A 188 4.12 -13.79 2.48
C LEU A 188 3.88 -12.75 3.57
N VAL A 189 4.66 -12.80 4.66
CA VAL A 189 4.62 -11.83 5.76
C VAL A 189 5.91 -11.03 5.78
N THR A 190 5.80 -9.72 5.58
CA THR A 190 6.96 -8.82 5.48
C THR A 190 7.52 -8.42 6.84
N ASN A 191 6.67 -8.06 7.78
CA ASN A 191 7.04 -7.66 9.15
C ASN A 191 5.80 -7.55 10.04
N ILE A 192 6.03 -7.48 11.36
CA ILE A 192 5.05 -7.06 12.37
C ILE A 192 5.65 -5.88 13.13
N ASP A 193 4.95 -4.75 13.18
CA ASP A 193 5.30 -3.54 13.91
C ASP A 193 4.05 -2.96 14.59
N GLU A 194 4.22 -2.05 15.55
CA GLU A 194 3.12 -1.41 16.27
C GLU A 194 2.31 -0.49 15.35
N ASP A 195 1.16 -0.94 14.88
CA ASP A 195 0.14 -0.13 14.19
C ASP A 195 -1.26 -0.66 14.53
N HIS A 196 -2.29 0.12 14.22
CA HIS A 196 -3.71 -0.24 14.44
C HIS A 196 -4.05 -0.66 15.90
N LEU A 197 -3.33 -0.12 16.90
CA LEU A 197 -3.58 -0.44 18.31
C LEU A 197 -4.92 0.11 18.83
N ASP A 198 -5.53 1.06 18.13
CA ASP A 198 -6.91 1.51 18.34
C ASP A 198 -7.93 0.36 18.12
N TYR A 199 -7.62 -0.57 17.21
CA TYR A 199 -8.43 -1.77 16.98
C TYR A 199 -7.98 -2.98 17.82
N TYR A 200 -6.69 -3.29 17.81
CA TYR A 200 -6.15 -4.49 18.50
C TYR A 200 -5.99 -4.32 20.00
N LEU A 201 -6.10 -3.11 20.53
CA LEU A 201 -5.98 -2.73 21.95
C LEU A 201 -4.54 -2.81 22.49
N ASN A 202 -3.72 -3.73 22.04
CA ASN A 202 -2.32 -3.88 22.39
C ASN A 202 -1.55 -4.67 21.33
N PHE A 203 -0.23 -4.60 21.41
CA PHE A 203 0.67 -5.21 20.43
C PHE A 203 0.62 -6.74 20.42
N GLU A 204 0.38 -7.36 21.59
CA GLU A 204 0.26 -8.82 21.70
C GLU A 204 -0.95 -9.36 20.93
N ASN A 205 -2.08 -8.65 20.96
CA ASN A 205 -3.25 -9.02 20.17
C ASN A 205 -2.98 -8.93 18.66
N LEU A 206 -2.23 -7.93 18.21
CA LEU A 206 -1.79 -7.80 16.80
C LEU A 206 -0.89 -9.00 16.42
N ILE A 207 0.11 -9.34 17.24
CA ILE A 207 0.97 -10.50 17.00
C ILE A 207 0.15 -11.79 16.92
N ASN A 208 -0.84 -11.96 17.80
CA ASN A 208 -1.74 -13.12 17.78
C ASN A 208 -2.60 -13.17 16.51
N ALA A 209 -3.06 -12.03 16.00
CA ALA A 209 -3.79 -11.96 14.73
C ALA A 209 -2.90 -12.40 13.55
N PHE A 210 -1.64 -11.95 13.50
CA PHE A 210 -0.67 -12.45 12.51
C PHE A 210 -0.40 -13.94 12.65
N LYS A 211 -0.24 -14.44 13.87
CA LYS A 211 -0.08 -15.87 14.10
C LYS A 211 -1.27 -16.66 13.60
N ASN A 212 -2.49 -16.19 13.82
CA ASN A 212 -3.70 -16.85 13.35
C ASN A 212 -3.77 -16.96 11.82
N VAL A 213 -3.51 -15.87 11.07
CA VAL A 213 -3.52 -15.93 9.61
C VAL A 213 -2.42 -16.85 9.07
N ILE A 214 -1.24 -16.85 9.69
CA ILE A 214 -0.13 -17.76 9.35
C ILE A 214 -0.58 -19.22 9.54
N GLU A 215 -1.11 -19.58 10.70
CA GLU A 215 -1.54 -20.96 11.02
C GLU A 215 -2.72 -21.42 10.13
N ASN A 216 -3.61 -20.50 9.73
CA ASN A 216 -4.75 -20.78 8.87
C ASN A 216 -4.43 -20.81 7.37
N THR A 217 -3.25 -20.37 6.94
CA THR A 217 -2.81 -20.46 5.55
C THR A 217 -2.75 -21.92 5.09
N SER A 218 -3.27 -22.25 3.91
CA SER A 218 -3.47 -23.64 3.49
C SER A 218 -2.17 -24.34 3.08
N ASN A 219 -1.26 -23.64 2.36
CA ASN A 219 -0.04 -24.23 1.78
C ASN A 219 1.23 -23.58 2.33
N ASN A 220 1.87 -22.71 1.54
CA ASN A 220 3.18 -22.17 1.86
C ASN A 220 3.09 -20.88 2.68
N VAL A 221 3.99 -20.75 3.64
CA VAL A 221 4.19 -19.51 4.40
C VAL A 221 5.63 -19.08 4.27
N VAL A 222 5.84 -17.83 3.85
CA VAL A 222 7.15 -17.19 3.73
C VAL A 222 7.25 -16.06 4.75
N LEU A 223 8.27 -16.10 5.62
CA LEU A 223 8.49 -15.13 6.68
C LEU A 223 9.83 -14.40 6.54
N ASN A 224 9.82 -13.12 6.88
CA ASN A 224 11.01 -12.31 7.07
C ASN A 224 11.63 -12.57 8.46
N LEU A 225 12.74 -13.31 8.56
CA LEU A 225 13.38 -13.60 9.84
C LEU A 225 14.27 -12.46 10.36
N ASP A 226 14.48 -11.40 9.60
CA ASP A 226 15.09 -10.17 10.13
C ASP A 226 14.11 -9.39 11.04
N ASN A 227 12.80 -9.66 10.93
CA ASN A 227 11.81 -9.13 11.85
C ASN A 227 11.76 -9.96 13.13
N LEU A 228 12.07 -9.32 14.28
CA LEU A 228 12.20 -10.00 15.57
C LEU A 228 10.90 -10.66 16.04
N GLU A 229 9.75 -10.07 15.73
CA GLU A 229 8.46 -10.63 16.17
C GLU A 229 8.10 -11.86 15.36
N LEU A 230 8.32 -11.84 14.04
CA LEU A 230 8.13 -13.02 13.19
C LEU A 230 9.08 -14.17 13.59
N LYS A 231 10.34 -13.85 13.90
CA LYS A 231 11.35 -14.83 14.32
C LYS A 231 11.00 -15.52 15.64
N LYS A 232 10.31 -14.82 16.56
CA LYS A 232 9.89 -15.37 17.88
C LYS A 232 8.63 -16.25 17.81
N LEU A 233 7.87 -16.21 16.71
CA LEU A 233 6.62 -16.95 16.60
C LEU A 233 6.86 -18.46 16.72
N LYS A 234 6.11 -19.10 17.59
CA LYS A 234 6.04 -20.55 17.66
C LYS A 234 4.89 -21.03 16.77
N LEU A 235 5.24 -21.61 15.65
CA LEU A 235 4.30 -22.06 14.60
C LEU A 235 4.27 -23.59 14.53
N SER A 236 3.11 -24.13 14.18
CA SER A 236 2.89 -25.57 14.06
C SER A 236 3.20 -26.13 12.66
N LYS A 237 3.34 -25.27 11.66
CA LYS A 237 3.54 -25.62 10.25
C LYS A 237 4.96 -25.36 9.74
N LYS A 238 5.28 -25.97 8.61
CA LYS A 238 6.50 -25.67 7.88
C LYS A 238 6.43 -24.25 7.34
N ILE A 239 7.50 -23.50 7.56
CA ILE A 239 7.68 -22.16 6.99
C ILE A 239 8.87 -22.17 6.05
N TYR A 240 8.84 -21.28 5.07
CA TYR A 240 9.96 -20.83 4.28
C TYR A 240 10.35 -19.43 4.77
N SER A 241 11.57 -19.00 4.49
CA SER A 241 12.04 -17.73 5.06
C SER A 241 13.00 -16.98 4.15
N TYR A 242 13.16 -15.71 4.41
CA TYR A 242 14.24 -14.89 3.90
C TYR A 242 14.83 -14.03 5.01
N SER A 243 16.15 -13.77 4.92
CA SER A 243 16.87 -13.03 5.97
C SER A 243 18.21 -12.50 5.46
N SER A 244 18.72 -11.46 6.11
CA SER A 244 20.10 -10.98 5.95
C SER A 244 21.05 -11.53 7.01
N SER A 245 20.54 -12.07 8.10
CA SER A 245 21.30 -12.48 9.29
C SER A 245 21.24 -13.97 9.60
N ASP A 246 20.24 -14.68 9.08
CA ASP A 246 20.02 -16.10 9.37
C ASP A 246 20.07 -16.94 8.09
N GLU A 247 20.42 -18.22 8.23
CA GLU A 247 20.26 -19.19 7.16
C GLU A 247 18.77 -19.32 6.80
N SER A 248 18.47 -19.18 5.52
CA SER A 248 17.11 -19.11 5.00
C SER A 248 17.05 -19.56 3.55
N GLU A 249 15.85 -19.80 3.00
CA GLU A 249 15.68 -20.17 1.60
C GLU A 249 16.25 -19.12 0.66
N ILE A 250 16.02 -17.83 0.98
CA ILE A 250 16.67 -16.71 0.28
C ILE A 250 17.46 -15.90 1.31
N THR A 251 18.78 -15.98 1.25
CA THR A 251 19.68 -15.20 2.11
C THR A 251 20.11 -13.92 1.42
N ILE A 252 19.93 -12.77 2.08
CA ILE A 252 20.40 -11.46 1.61
C ILE A 252 21.85 -11.30 2.08
N ILE A 253 22.83 -11.47 1.18
CA ILE A 253 24.26 -11.42 1.54
C ILE A 253 24.72 -9.99 1.80
N ASN A 254 24.30 -9.06 0.93
CA ASN A 254 24.62 -7.64 1.05
C ASN A 254 23.62 -6.81 0.21
N SER A 255 23.90 -5.53 0.11
CA SER A 255 23.02 -4.55 -0.53
C SER A 255 22.65 -4.80 -2.01
N GLY A 256 22.95 -5.91 -2.59
CA GLY A 256 22.61 -6.18 -3.99
C GLY A 256 22.74 -7.65 -4.37
N VAL A 257 23.04 -8.54 -3.40
CA VAL A 257 23.24 -9.97 -3.67
C VAL A 257 22.36 -10.81 -2.76
N ILE A 258 21.61 -11.73 -3.34
CA ILE A 258 20.92 -12.80 -2.62
C ILE A 258 21.57 -14.15 -2.92
N SER A 259 21.39 -15.11 -2.01
CA SER A 259 21.84 -16.50 -2.18
C SER A 259 20.67 -17.46 -2.00
N HIS A 260 20.62 -18.48 -2.82
CA HIS A 260 19.73 -19.60 -2.70
C HIS A 260 20.51 -20.89 -2.98
N GLU A 261 20.45 -21.87 -2.08
CA GLU A 261 21.16 -23.15 -2.19
C GLU A 261 22.66 -23.01 -2.56
N GLY A 262 23.32 -21.99 -1.98
CA GLY A 262 24.75 -21.71 -2.23
C GLY A 262 25.06 -20.98 -3.53
N THR A 263 24.08 -20.70 -4.36
CA THR A 263 24.24 -19.90 -5.59
C THR A 263 23.93 -18.44 -5.32
N ASN A 264 24.82 -17.54 -5.73
CA ASN A 264 24.66 -16.09 -5.55
C ASN A 264 24.07 -15.44 -6.80
N PHE A 265 23.12 -14.55 -6.59
CA PHE A 265 22.41 -13.82 -7.63
C PHE A 265 22.50 -12.31 -7.37
N GLN A 266 22.84 -11.55 -8.42
CA GLN A 266 22.90 -10.09 -8.35
C GLN A 266 21.51 -9.48 -8.54
N ILE A 267 21.10 -8.58 -7.64
CA ILE A 267 19.87 -7.79 -7.78
C ILE A 267 20.19 -6.49 -8.51
N GLU A 268 19.57 -6.27 -9.66
CA GLU A 268 19.55 -4.98 -10.36
C GLU A 268 18.16 -4.37 -10.22
N THR A 269 18.06 -3.22 -9.57
CA THR A 269 16.76 -2.53 -9.36
C THR A 269 16.95 -1.03 -9.31
N SER A 270 15.93 -0.29 -9.74
CA SER A 270 15.82 1.18 -9.58
C SER A 270 15.24 1.60 -8.23
N MET A 271 14.75 0.64 -7.42
CA MET A 271 14.16 0.94 -6.12
C MET A 271 15.23 1.28 -5.09
N ILE A 272 14.97 2.31 -4.29
CA ILE A 272 15.92 2.88 -3.35
C ILE A 272 15.66 2.37 -1.94
N GLY A 273 16.69 1.83 -1.28
CA GLY A 273 16.70 1.45 0.12
C GLY A 273 16.73 -0.05 0.41
N ASP A 274 17.27 -0.41 1.57
CA ASP A 274 17.47 -1.81 1.96
C ASP A 274 16.14 -2.53 2.26
N HIS A 275 15.12 -1.78 2.69
CA HIS A 275 13.78 -2.34 2.87
C HIS A 275 13.18 -2.89 1.57
N PHE A 276 13.47 -2.27 0.42
CA PHE A 276 13.04 -2.83 -0.87
C PHE A 276 13.77 -4.13 -1.21
N LYS A 277 15.03 -4.28 -0.79
CA LYS A 277 15.77 -5.54 -0.99
C LYS A 277 15.15 -6.68 -0.17
N SER A 278 14.72 -6.39 1.06
CA SER A 278 13.96 -7.33 1.87
C SER A 278 12.64 -7.72 1.20
N ASN A 279 11.88 -6.74 0.69
CA ASN A 279 10.65 -6.98 -0.06
C ASN A 279 10.91 -7.80 -1.34
N ILE A 280 12.01 -7.53 -2.05
CA ILE A 280 12.46 -8.29 -3.23
C ILE A 280 12.75 -9.74 -2.86
N ALA A 281 13.51 -10.00 -1.79
CA ALA A 281 13.82 -11.36 -1.36
C ALA A 281 12.55 -12.15 -1.01
N GLY A 282 11.61 -11.55 -0.30
CA GLY A 282 10.31 -12.16 -0.02
C GLY A 282 9.50 -12.45 -1.27
N ALA A 283 9.43 -11.50 -2.21
CA ALA A 283 8.72 -11.68 -3.48
C ALA A 283 9.35 -12.78 -4.35
N ILE A 284 10.68 -12.86 -4.41
CA ILE A 284 11.40 -13.96 -5.11
C ILE A 284 11.08 -15.29 -4.44
N CYS A 285 11.14 -15.38 -3.11
CA CYS A 285 10.87 -16.62 -2.38
C CYS A 285 9.48 -17.18 -2.70
N ILE A 286 8.43 -16.34 -2.59
CA ILE A 286 7.07 -16.79 -2.88
C ILE A 286 6.83 -17.07 -4.39
N ALA A 287 7.48 -16.32 -5.29
CA ALA A 287 7.43 -16.55 -6.72
C ALA A 287 8.11 -17.89 -7.10
N TYR A 288 9.23 -18.21 -6.48
CA TYR A 288 9.97 -19.47 -6.65
C TYR A 288 9.10 -20.68 -6.23
N LEU A 289 8.44 -20.60 -5.09
CA LEU A 289 7.49 -21.61 -4.62
C LEU A 289 6.30 -21.79 -5.57
N ASN A 290 6.00 -20.78 -6.37
CA ASN A 290 4.95 -20.80 -7.39
C ASN A 290 5.47 -21.05 -8.82
N GLY A 291 6.69 -21.58 -8.95
CA GLY A 291 7.26 -22.09 -10.20
C GLY A 291 7.81 -21.01 -11.15
N ILE A 292 8.25 -19.85 -10.63
CA ILE A 292 9.02 -18.85 -11.38
C ILE A 292 10.46 -18.92 -10.86
N SER A 293 11.43 -19.11 -11.76
CA SER A 293 12.85 -19.19 -11.37
C SER A 293 13.35 -17.88 -10.74
N ILE A 294 14.44 -17.96 -9.98
CA ILE A 294 15.05 -16.76 -9.38
C ILE A 294 15.57 -15.83 -10.48
N GLU A 295 16.18 -16.37 -11.54
CA GLU A 295 16.68 -15.63 -12.70
C GLU A 295 15.55 -14.86 -13.40
N ASP A 296 14.42 -15.52 -13.67
CA ASP A 296 13.26 -14.89 -14.31
C ASP A 296 12.63 -13.82 -13.40
N SER A 297 12.61 -14.05 -12.08
CA SER A 297 12.18 -13.07 -11.10
C SER A 297 13.10 -11.84 -11.08
N LEU A 298 14.40 -12.02 -11.10
CA LEU A 298 15.39 -10.94 -11.13
C LEU A 298 15.32 -10.12 -12.43
N LEU A 299 15.08 -10.80 -13.56
CA LEU A 299 14.88 -10.11 -14.83
C LEU A 299 13.62 -9.23 -14.80
N ALA A 300 12.53 -9.72 -14.21
CA ALA A 300 11.33 -8.91 -14.00
C ALA A 300 11.60 -7.71 -13.07
N ILE A 301 12.31 -7.92 -11.96
CA ILE A 301 12.64 -6.89 -10.96
C ILE A 301 13.43 -5.75 -11.57
N LYS A 302 14.37 -6.03 -12.47
CA LYS A 302 15.13 -5.02 -13.20
C LYS A 302 14.24 -4.03 -13.98
N HIS A 303 13.08 -4.48 -14.43
CA HIS A 303 12.11 -3.69 -15.20
C HIS A 303 10.96 -3.14 -14.35
N PHE A 304 10.96 -3.37 -13.03
CA PHE A 304 9.97 -2.84 -12.12
C PHE A 304 10.35 -1.43 -11.68
N SER A 305 9.54 -0.44 -12.00
CA SER A 305 9.78 0.97 -11.68
C SER A 305 9.10 1.44 -10.38
N GLY A 306 8.64 0.49 -9.55
CA GLY A 306 8.04 0.80 -8.25
C GLY A 306 6.53 1.07 -8.31
N VAL A 307 6.01 1.53 -7.19
CA VAL A 307 4.62 1.95 -6.98
C VAL A 307 4.62 3.45 -6.76
N ARG A 308 3.64 4.16 -7.33
CA ARG A 308 3.48 5.60 -7.09
C ARG A 308 3.38 5.90 -5.61
N ARG A 309 3.99 7.01 -5.21
CA ARG A 309 4.08 7.43 -3.81
C ARG A 309 4.79 6.42 -2.90
N ARG A 310 5.76 5.65 -3.40
CA ARG A 310 6.65 4.78 -2.62
C ARG A 310 8.09 5.09 -3.02
N ALA A 311 8.69 6.12 -2.40
CA ALA A 311 9.94 6.76 -2.80
C ALA A 311 9.94 7.08 -4.31
N GLU A 312 8.78 7.49 -4.86
CA GLU A 312 8.58 7.76 -6.28
C GLU A 312 9.45 8.93 -6.73
N PHE A 313 10.29 8.72 -7.73
CA PHE A 313 11.02 9.80 -8.36
C PHE A 313 10.09 10.54 -9.33
N LEU A 314 9.78 11.81 -9.01
CA LEU A 314 8.88 12.64 -9.80
C LEU A 314 9.59 13.35 -10.96
N GLY A 315 10.90 13.55 -10.85
CA GLY A 315 11.71 14.25 -11.83
C GLY A 315 12.83 15.05 -11.20
N SER A 316 13.61 15.73 -12.04
CA SER A 316 14.67 16.62 -11.60
C SER A 316 14.68 17.92 -12.40
N THR A 317 15.06 19.02 -11.75
CA THR A 317 15.28 20.34 -12.38
C THR A 317 16.50 20.97 -11.78
N SER A 318 17.37 21.56 -12.61
CA SER A 318 18.63 22.21 -12.18
C SER A 318 19.53 21.32 -11.31
N GLY A 319 19.48 20.00 -11.53
CA GLY A 319 20.25 19.04 -10.72
C GLY A 319 19.65 18.74 -9.34
N ILE A 320 18.42 19.22 -9.04
CA ILE A 320 17.68 18.93 -7.81
C ILE A 320 16.68 17.85 -8.11
N SER A 321 16.70 16.76 -7.34
CA SER A 321 15.79 15.61 -7.49
C SER A 321 14.57 15.75 -6.58
N ILE A 322 13.37 15.43 -7.09
CA ILE A 322 12.13 15.50 -6.32
C ILE A 322 11.55 14.09 -6.20
N TYR A 323 11.20 13.71 -4.96
CA TYR A 323 10.59 12.42 -4.61
C TYR A 323 9.26 12.62 -3.88
N ASP A 324 8.36 11.64 -4.00
CA ASP A 324 7.10 11.57 -3.25
C ASP A 324 6.95 10.22 -2.54
N ASP A 325 6.46 10.24 -1.30
CA ASP A 325 6.23 9.03 -0.52
C ASP A 325 4.92 9.09 0.28
N TYR A 326 4.27 7.95 0.41
CA TYR A 326 3.02 7.81 1.15
C TYR A 326 3.22 7.62 2.65
N GLY A 327 4.45 7.42 3.09
CA GLY A 327 4.82 7.14 4.47
C GLY A 327 4.16 8.11 5.46
N HIS A 328 3.47 7.56 6.43
CA HIS A 328 2.73 8.31 7.44
C HIS A 328 2.89 7.72 8.85
N HIS A 329 3.58 6.58 8.98
CA HIS A 329 4.05 6.02 10.24
C HIS A 329 5.51 6.41 10.47
N PRO A 330 5.98 6.63 11.72
CA PRO A 330 7.37 7.00 12.00
C PRO A 330 8.39 6.04 11.38
N THR A 331 8.16 4.74 11.45
CA THR A 331 9.03 3.70 10.87
C THR A 331 9.16 3.87 9.35
N GLU A 332 8.06 4.13 8.63
CA GLU A 332 8.07 4.35 7.17
C GLU A 332 8.87 5.60 6.82
N ILE A 333 8.63 6.70 7.54
CA ILE A 333 9.33 7.97 7.34
C ILE A 333 10.84 7.81 7.60
N ASP A 334 11.19 7.11 8.68
CA ASP A 334 12.58 6.83 9.06
C ASP A 334 13.32 6.07 7.98
N VAL A 335 12.71 5.00 7.48
CA VAL A 335 13.27 4.13 6.44
C VAL A 335 13.44 4.87 5.13
N THR A 336 12.43 5.66 4.70
CA THR A 336 12.48 6.43 3.45
C THR A 336 13.54 7.53 3.51
N ILE A 337 13.61 8.30 4.60
CA ILE A 337 14.63 9.35 4.79
C ILE A 337 16.02 8.73 4.79
N THR A 338 16.23 7.65 5.54
CA THR A 338 17.52 6.95 5.62
C THR A 338 17.97 6.44 4.25
N ALA A 339 17.07 5.84 3.48
CA ALA A 339 17.36 5.35 2.15
C ALA A 339 17.76 6.46 1.17
N LEU A 340 17.01 7.57 1.16
CA LEU A 340 17.30 8.72 0.31
C LEU A 340 18.58 9.43 0.70
N LYS A 341 18.89 9.54 2.00
CA LYS A 341 20.17 10.14 2.50
C LYS A 341 21.40 9.43 1.96
N ILE A 342 21.34 8.10 1.81
CA ILE A 342 22.46 7.33 1.24
C ILE A 342 22.55 7.54 -0.28
N HIS A 343 21.40 7.73 -0.95
CA HIS A 343 21.32 7.85 -2.39
C HIS A 343 21.62 9.25 -2.93
N VAL A 344 21.30 10.31 -2.15
CA VAL A 344 21.44 11.72 -2.55
C VAL A 344 22.88 12.19 -2.31
N LYS A 345 23.47 12.89 -3.30
CA LYS A 345 24.84 13.42 -3.20
C LYS A 345 24.93 14.67 -2.34
N GLY A 346 23.92 15.50 -2.36
CA GLY A 346 23.82 16.76 -1.62
C GLY A 346 22.97 16.62 -0.35
N LYS A 347 22.21 17.66 -0.03
CA LYS A 347 21.31 17.71 1.12
C LYS A 347 19.96 17.10 0.78
N LEU A 348 19.34 16.45 1.76
CA LEU A 348 17.95 15.99 1.69
C LEU A 348 17.04 16.93 2.48
N TYR A 349 16.13 17.60 1.78
CA TYR A 349 15.04 18.38 2.34
C TYR A 349 13.78 17.52 2.38
N VAL A 350 13.12 17.45 3.54
CA VAL A 350 11.90 16.66 3.72
C VAL A 350 10.73 17.58 3.97
N VAL A 351 9.64 17.43 3.24
CA VAL A 351 8.37 18.13 3.47
C VAL A 351 7.36 17.12 3.96
N PHE A 352 7.04 17.16 5.25
CA PHE A 352 6.18 16.19 5.90
C PHE A 352 4.79 16.78 6.22
N GLN A 353 3.74 16.04 5.87
CA GLN A 353 2.37 16.31 6.30
C GLN A 353 1.91 15.22 7.27
N PRO A 354 1.77 15.53 8.57
CA PRO A 354 1.18 14.58 9.51
C PRO A 354 -0.26 14.22 9.09
N HIS A 355 -0.64 12.98 9.30
CA HIS A 355 -1.95 12.44 8.90
C HIS A 355 -2.69 11.94 10.14
N ARG A 356 -3.84 12.54 10.46
CA ARG A 356 -4.69 12.37 11.64
C ARG A 356 -4.11 13.02 12.91
N TYR A 357 -4.97 13.65 13.69
CA TYR A 357 -4.57 14.28 14.96
C TYR A 357 -4.20 13.22 16.01
N THR A 358 -4.95 12.12 16.08
CA THR A 358 -4.70 11.01 17.01
C THR A 358 -3.30 10.43 16.80
N ARG A 359 -2.93 10.06 15.58
CA ARG A 359 -1.61 9.53 15.24
C ARG A 359 -0.49 10.55 15.51
N THR A 360 -0.73 11.83 15.22
CA THR A 360 0.26 12.88 15.47
C THR A 360 0.54 13.01 16.96
N GLN A 361 -0.49 12.93 17.81
CA GLN A 361 -0.34 12.97 19.26
C GLN A 361 0.42 11.75 19.79
N GLU A 362 0.04 10.56 19.34
CA GLU A 362 0.60 9.29 19.80
C GLU A 362 2.09 9.14 19.47
N HIS A 363 2.49 9.59 18.29
CA HIS A 363 3.85 9.37 17.77
C HIS A 363 4.70 10.63 17.67
N LEU A 364 4.38 11.71 18.40
CA LEU A 364 5.04 13.03 18.26
C LEU A 364 6.57 12.93 18.31
N ASP A 365 7.12 12.28 19.34
CA ASP A 365 8.55 12.16 19.55
C ASP A 365 9.21 11.24 18.50
N LYS A 366 8.56 10.17 18.12
CA LYS A 366 9.04 9.26 17.08
C LYS A 366 9.11 9.98 15.71
N PHE A 367 8.12 10.82 15.38
CA PHE A 367 8.16 11.67 14.17
C PHE A 367 9.33 12.64 14.21
N LYS A 368 9.56 13.34 15.33
CA LYS A 368 10.71 14.22 15.48
C LYS A 368 12.04 13.49 15.23
N MET A 369 12.21 12.33 15.85
CA MET A 369 13.43 11.51 15.69
C MET A 369 13.68 11.13 14.23
N SER A 370 12.64 10.71 13.51
CA SER A 370 12.73 10.35 12.09
C SER A 370 13.07 11.58 11.23
N LEU A 371 12.39 12.71 11.44
CA LEU A 371 12.58 13.93 10.66
C LEU A 371 13.96 14.57 10.88
N LEU A 372 14.54 14.45 12.07
CA LEU A 372 15.89 14.97 12.39
C LEU A 372 17.01 14.25 11.61
N LYS A 373 16.75 13.13 10.95
CA LYS A 373 17.71 12.46 10.06
C LYS A 373 17.89 13.20 8.72
N ALA A 374 16.92 14.04 8.32
CA ALA A 374 17.07 14.93 7.17
C ALA A 374 18.04 16.09 7.46
N ASP A 375 18.59 16.71 6.42
CA ASP A 375 19.39 17.93 6.59
C ASP A 375 18.51 19.10 7.05
N GLU A 376 17.29 19.17 6.50
CA GLU A 376 16.24 20.06 6.98
C GLU A 376 14.87 19.42 6.70
N ALA A 377 13.98 19.49 7.68
CA ALA A 377 12.58 19.08 7.52
C ALA A 377 11.64 20.29 7.60
N ILE A 378 10.63 20.29 6.77
CA ILE A 378 9.51 21.24 6.77
C ILE A 378 8.26 20.46 7.13
N VAL A 379 7.52 20.91 8.14
CA VAL A 379 6.26 20.30 8.53
C VAL A 379 5.13 21.25 8.19
N VAL A 380 4.11 20.75 7.48
CA VAL A 380 2.90 21.51 7.13
C VAL A 380 1.72 21.11 8.03
N ASP A 381 0.58 21.77 7.91
CA ASP A 381 -0.60 21.47 8.73
C ASP A 381 -1.02 20.00 8.65
N ILE A 382 -1.56 19.47 9.76
CA ILE A 382 -2.08 18.10 9.83
C ILE A 382 -3.20 17.91 8.81
N TYR A 383 -3.14 16.81 8.04
CA TYR A 383 -4.27 16.35 7.25
C TYR A 383 -5.24 15.60 8.16
N PRO A 384 -6.48 16.11 8.36
CA PRO A 384 -7.37 15.59 9.40
C PRO A 384 -7.96 14.21 9.10
N SER A 385 -8.11 13.84 7.83
CA SER A 385 -8.71 12.55 7.42
C SER A 385 -10.04 12.23 8.11
N GLY A 386 -10.92 13.23 8.27
CA GLY A 386 -12.21 13.11 8.91
C GLY A 386 -12.21 13.27 10.44
N GLU A 387 -11.05 13.41 11.09
CA GLU A 387 -10.96 13.68 12.53
C GLU A 387 -11.20 15.16 12.85
N LEU A 388 -11.78 15.41 14.03
CA LEU A 388 -11.84 16.76 14.60
C LEU A 388 -10.48 17.13 15.23
N PRO A 389 -10.11 18.43 15.22
CA PRO A 389 -8.89 18.89 15.88
C PRO A 389 -8.89 18.53 17.38
N ILE A 390 -7.74 18.03 17.86
CA ILE A 390 -7.51 17.74 19.27
C ILE A 390 -6.85 18.98 19.91
N PRO A 391 -7.39 19.55 21.01
CA PRO A 391 -6.78 20.69 21.69
C PRO A 391 -5.31 20.41 22.06
N GLY A 392 -4.43 21.33 21.70
CA GLY A 392 -2.99 21.21 21.98
C GLY A 392 -2.19 20.39 20.97
N VAL A 393 -2.85 19.72 20.01
CA VAL A 393 -2.20 18.91 18.96
C VAL A 393 -2.12 19.70 17.66
N SER A 394 -0.91 19.99 17.21
CA SER A 394 -0.66 20.67 15.93
C SER A 394 0.69 20.26 15.36
N SER A 395 0.87 20.46 14.06
CA SER A 395 2.18 20.24 13.41
C SER A 395 3.30 21.12 14.00
N LYS A 396 2.96 22.25 14.59
CA LYS A 396 3.92 23.12 15.26
C LYS A 396 4.62 22.45 16.46
N ASN A 397 3.99 21.45 17.07
CA ASN A 397 4.60 20.67 18.14
C ASN A 397 5.82 19.85 17.66
N LEU A 398 5.97 19.67 16.35
CA LEU A 398 7.11 19.00 15.73
C LEU A 398 8.31 19.92 15.50
N GLU A 399 8.19 21.26 15.65
CA GLU A 399 9.31 22.18 15.46
C GLU A 399 10.51 21.82 16.34
N ASP A 400 11.69 21.88 15.73
CA ASP A 400 12.99 21.62 16.37
C ASP A 400 14.10 22.34 15.61
N LYS A 401 15.37 22.19 16.00
CA LYS A 401 16.55 22.84 15.42
C LYS A 401 16.58 22.78 13.87
N ASN A 402 16.28 21.59 13.31
CA ASN A 402 16.29 21.35 11.85
C ASN A 402 14.88 21.04 11.31
N ILE A 403 13.83 21.24 12.10
CA ILE A 403 12.45 21.02 11.71
C ILE A 403 11.68 22.34 11.78
N LYS A 404 11.23 22.84 10.65
CA LYS A 404 10.52 24.12 10.55
C LYS A 404 9.04 23.89 10.24
N TYR A 405 8.16 24.53 10.99
CA TYR A 405 6.75 24.56 10.67
C TYR A 405 6.43 25.66 9.66
N ILE A 406 5.78 25.29 8.56
CA ILE A 406 5.22 26.20 7.54
C ILE A 406 3.76 25.86 7.34
N LYS A 407 2.86 26.70 7.88
CA LYS A 407 1.43 26.43 7.89
C LYS A 407 0.85 26.07 6.50
N SER A 408 1.20 26.84 5.48
CA SER A 408 0.64 26.69 4.14
C SER A 408 1.58 25.95 3.20
N MET A 409 1.14 24.83 2.62
CA MET A 409 1.88 24.12 1.57
C MET A 409 2.27 25.03 0.39
N ARG A 410 1.44 26.04 0.07
CA ARG A 410 1.72 27.00 -1.03
C ARG A 410 2.98 27.83 -0.80
N ALA A 411 3.42 28.00 0.44
CA ALA A 411 4.63 28.75 0.77
C ALA A 411 5.93 27.92 0.65
N VAL A 412 5.80 26.59 0.64
CA VAL A 412 6.94 25.65 0.63
C VAL A 412 7.82 25.78 -0.61
N PRO A 413 7.30 25.86 -1.87
CA PRO A 413 8.14 25.99 -3.04
C PRO A 413 9.03 27.26 -3.01
N SER A 414 8.47 28.40 -2.57
CA SER A 414 9.23 29.65 -2.42
C SER A 414 10.30 29.56 -1.33
N TYR A 415 10.00 28.89 -0.24
CA TYR A 415 10.95 28.66 0.85
C TYR A 415 12.13 27.78 0.40
N LEU A 416 11.84 26.66 -0.27
CA LEU A 416 12.87 25.74 -0.77
C LEU A 416 13.78 26.38 -1.80
N ARG A 417 13.24 27.21 -2.70
CA ARG A 417 13.99 27.85 -3.76
C ARG A 417 15.23 28.61 -3.31
N GLY A 418 15.17 29.27 -2.15
CA GLY A 418 16.30 30.00 -1.59
C GLY A 418 17.34 29.10 -0.90
N LYS A 419 17.15 27.79 -0.88
CA LYS A 419 17.95 26.86 -0.08
C LYS A 419 18.53 25.69 -0.87
N VAL A 420 17.77 25.15 -1.83
CA VAL A 420 18.17 23.95 -2.59
C VAL A 420 19.20 24.30 -3.67
N ASN A 421 20.17 23.41 -3.87
CA ASN A 421 21.24 23.55 -4.84
C ASN A 421 21.34 22.26 -5.69
N SER A 422 22.09 22.34 -6.80
CA SER A 422 22.37 21.16 -7.60
C SER A 422 23.01 20.04 -6.78
N GLY A 423 22.52 18.83 -6.91
CA GLY A 423 22.90 17.65 -6.13
C GLY A 423 22.00 17.38 -4.94
N ASP A 424 21.17 18.36 -4.52
CA ASP A 424 20.20 18.19 -3.43
C ASP A 424 18.95 17.40 -3.88
N ALA A 425 18.18 16.93 -2.90
CA ALA A 425 16.88 16.33 -3.13
C ALA A 425 15.81 16.90 -2.20
N VAL A 426 14.57 16.87 -2.68
CA VAL A 426 13.36 17.19 -1.89
C VAL A 426 12.48 15.96 -1.87
N LEU A 427 12.07 15.53 -0.69
CA LEU A 427 11.08 14.47 -0.46
C LEU A 427 9.79 15.11 0.06
N THR A 428 8.66 14.90 -0.63
CA THR A 428 7.33 15.11 -0.06
C THR A 428 6.84 13.80 0.53
N ILE A 429 6.39 13.81 1.82
CA ILE A 429 6.01 12.57 2.49
C ILE A 429 4.76 12.75 3.37
N GLY A 430 3.80 11.80 3.24
CA GLY A 430 2.55 11.78 3.99
C GLY A 430 1.40 11.16 3.20
N ALA A 431 0.38 10.67 3.89
CA ALA A 431 -0.79 10.01 3.28
C ALA A 431 -1.86 10.98 2.74
N GLY A 432 -1.76 12.27 3.07
CA GLY A 432 -2.71 13.30 2.67
C GLY A 432 -2.48 13.89 1.27
N ASP A 433 -2.87 15.15 1.11
CA ASP A 433 -2.78 15.90 -0.14
C ASP A 433 -1.37 16.47 -0.43
N ILE A 434 -0.40 16.19 0.42
CA ILE A 434 1.02 16.57 0.24
C ILE A 434 1.60 16.09 -1.10
N THR A 435 1.11 14.98 -1.63
CA THR A 435 1.51 14.44 -2.94
C THR A 435 1.31 15.45 -4.09
N LEU A 436 0.40 16.41 -3.95
CA LEU A 436 0.18 17.48 -4.94
C LEU A 436 1.30 18.51 -4.94
N LEU A 437 2.11 18.55 -3.87
CA LEU A 437 3.16 19.54 -3.69
C LEU A 437 4.43 19.20 -4.49
N GLY A 438 4.80 17.91 -4.61
CA GLY A 438 5.99 17.49 -5.35
C GLY A 438 6.05 18.01 -6.79
N PRO A 439 5.01 17.79 -7.62
CA PRO A 439 4.92 18.38 -8.96
C PRO A 439 4.94 19.91 -8.99
N GLN A 440 4.34 20.57 -7.96
CA GLN A 440 4.35 22.03 -7.87
C GLN A 440 5.76 22.55 -7.56
N ILE A 441 6.52 21.88 -6.68
CA ILE A 441 7.93 22.22 -6.39
C ILE A 441 8.75 22.07 -7.68
N LEU A 442 8.61 20.95 -8.39
CA LEU A 442 9.33 20.70 -9.64
C LEU A 442 9.09 21.83 -10.64
N LYS A 443 7.82 22.14 -10.90
CA LYS A 443 7.43 23.23 -11.81
C LYS A 443 7.96 24.60 -11.35
N TYR A 444 7.82 24.92 -10.04
CA TYR A 444 8.23 26.22 -9.49
C TYR A 444 9.74 26.44 -9.56
N LEU A 445 10.53 25.38 -9.38
CA LEU A 445 11.99 25.46 -9.49
C LEU A 445 12.44 25.54 -10.96
N ASP A 446 11.66 24.99 -11.91
CA ASP A 446 11.93 25.03 -13.35
C ASP A 446 11.64 26.40 -13.98
N GLU A 447 10.50 27.03 -13.63
CA GLU A 447 9.98 28.27 -14.27
C GLU A 447 10.88 29.51 -14.15
N LYS A 448 12.03 29.43 -13.46
CA LYS A 448 12.88 30.59 -13.19
C LYS A 448 14.39 30.31 -13.34
N ASN A 449 14.73 29.28 -14.07
CA ASN A 449 16.04 29.07 -14.66
C ASN A 449 15.97 29.36 -16.17
#